data_048b27a35f4210741b4065a28e991198
#
_entry.id   048b27a35f4210741b4065a28e991198
#
_cell.length_a   1.000
_cell.length_b   1.000
_cell.length_c   1.000
_cell.angle_alpha   90.00
_cell.angle_beta   90.00
_cell.angle_gamma   90.00
#
_symmetry.space_group_name_H-M   'P 1'
#
loop_
_entity.id
_entity.type
_entity.pdbx_description
1 polymer ?
#
loop_
_entity_poly.entity_id
_entity_poly.type
_entity_poly.pdbx_seq_one_letter_code
_entity_poly.pdbx_strand_id
1 'polypeptide(L)'
;MNSMNLDIRPSMEGLKLSFLFASLFSMLIMSSAVDIITKTQFITGSQTIVSSGGRFEMGFFSPGNSQNQYLGIWYKKISSRTVVWVANREIPLIDSSGVLKVIDPGILALLNGTGSVIWSANVTRSTVQDPIGQLLESGNLVVRYANDDNPEHFLWQSFDHPCDTLLPGMKLGKNFVSGLERHLSSWKSSDDPGQGDFAFRCDPQGYPQLILSNGSIELFRTGPWNGLGFSGNPNLKPNSIYTYGLVFTKEEVYYGYDLVNSSVVSRFALSHDGIMQRSTWIDRTQEWVLYLTAPVDNCDYYKLCGPYGSCNVGNSPVCGCLSNFVPKYPKEWESGDWSNGCVRRTLLDCHKGDGFLKYSHYKMPDTKYSWFDKNMTLRECKIQCLKNCSCMTYTNLDIREGGSGCLLWFDELIDMREFSENGQDIYIRMASSELVSFSSKDGKGLEYIGPNSFNNHMNCKMSIELWYNCEQMTINGSTNSPLADQGETAYPMDDIGINTTGLLLKVRRVGFSGKKRKIVGVTLASLFGLLLLGVSLTLCLQKKKKNSQLNREGSLMQNSERGYNDKSQKEDLELPLFDLAVIANSTNNFSIDNKLGEGGFGPVYK
;
A
#
# COMPACT_ATOMS: atom_id res chain seq x y z
N MET A 1 58.42 44.09 -44.83
CA MET A 1 57.06 43.66 -44.47
C MET A 1 56.92 42.18 -44.91
N ASN A 2 57.24 41.26 -44.01
CA ASN A 2 57.13 39.81 -44.24
C ASN A 2 55.85 39.34 -43.59
N SER A 3 54.87 38.87 -44.43
CA SER A 3 53.68 38.19 -43.97
C SER A 3 54.01 36.72 -43.70
N MET A 4 53.96 36.30 -42.43
CA MET A 4 53.95 34.87 -42.04
C MET A 4 52.58 34.29 -42.31
N ASN A 5 52.47 33.44 -43.33
CA ASN A 5 51.33 32.55 -43.46
C ASN A 5 51.54 31.36 -42.53
N LEU A 6 50.72 31.26 -41.46
CA LEU A 6 50.60 30.06 -40.63
C LEU A 6 49.72 29.02 -41.36
N ASP A 7 50.33 28.02 -41.92
CA ASP A 7 49.66 26.86 -42.54
C ASP A 7 49.27 25.86 -41.42
N ILE A 8 48.04 26.02 -40.86
CA ILE A 8 47.50 25.11 -39.85
C ILE A 8 46.96 23.87 -40.56
N ARG A 9 47.78 22.87 -40.79
CA ARG A 9 47.31 21.54 -41.17
C ARG A 9 46.88 20.79 -39.90
N PRO A 10 45.62 20.34 -39.79
CA PRO A 10 45.21 19.50 -38.64
C PRO A 10 45.95 18.17 -38.70
N SER A 11 46.60 17.79 -37.62
CA SER A 11 47.32 16.51 -37.53
C SER A 11 46.35 15.36 -37.73
N MET A 12 46.73 14.36 -38.56
CA MET A 12 45.92 13.14 -38.82
C MET A 12 45.49 12.41 -37.53
N GLU A 13 46.20 12.56 -36.43
CA GLU A 13 45.85 11.98 -35.15
C GLU A 13 44.68 12.71 -34.45
N GLY A 14 44.61 14.04 -34.57
CA GLY A 14 43.47 14.84 -34.10
C GLY A 14 42.16 14.47 -34.81
N LEU A 15 42.23 14.23 -36.12
CA LEU A 15 41.07 13.78 -36.89
C LEU A 15 40.60 12.36 -36.47
N LYS A 16 41.52 11.43 -36.25
CA LYS A 16 41.21 10.06 -35.79
C LYS A 16 40.55 10.08 -34.39
N LEU A 17 41.07 10.90 -33.50
CA LEU A 17 40.51 11.05 -32.14
C LEU A 17 39.10 11.69 -32.20
N SER A 18 38.89 12.69 -33.03
CA SER A 18 37.59 13.33 -33.25
C SER A 18 36.55 12.36 -33.84
N PHE A 19 36.95 11.51 -34.80
CA PHE A 19 36.10 10.44 -35.36
C PHE A 19 35.78 9.36 -34.33
N LEU A 20 36.73 8.99 -33.46
CA LEU A 20 36.50 8.02 -32.38
C LEU A 20 35.51 8.58 -31.31
N PHE A 21 35.66 9.85 -30.96
CA PHE A 21 34.71 10.53 -30.06
C PHE A 21 33.32 10.71 -30.71
N ALA A 22 33.23 11.07 -31.97
CA ALA A 22 31.97 11.19 -32.67
C ALA A 22 31.29 9.81 -32.83
N SER A 23 32.05 8.74 -33.07
CA SER A 23 31.54 7.37 -33.14
C SER A 23 31.07 6.87 -31.74
N LEU A 24 31.81 7.13 -30.67
CA LEU A 24 31.41 6.81 -29.30
C LEU A 24 30.17 7.64 -28.86
N PHE A 25 30.12 8.92 -29.26
CA PHE A 25 28.96 9.78 -28.96
C PHE A 25 27.73 9.36 -29.78
N SER A 26 27.92 8.91 -31.04
CA SER A 26 26.86 8.33 -31.86
C SER A 26 26.36 7.00 -31.30
N MET A 27 27.21 6.14 -30.74
CA MET A 27 26.80 4.91 -30.03
C MET A 27 26.06 5.18 -28.74
N LEU A 28 26.40 6.26 -28.01
CA LEU A 28 25.66 6.69 -26.80
C LEU A 28 24.27 7.27 -27.11
N ILE A 29 24.08 7.87 -28.27
CA ILE A 29 22.78 8.43 -28.71
C ILE A 29 21.86 7.31 -29.25
N MET A 30 22.42 6.19 -29.76
CA MET A 30 21.65 5.10 -30.35
C MET A 30 21.04 4.11 -29.32
N SER A 31 21.26 4.28 -28.02
CA SER A 31 20.64 3.43 -27.00
C SER A 31 19.47 4.12 -26.31
N SER A 32 18.60 4.81 -27.06
CA SER A 32 17.28 5.10 -26.53
C SER A 32 16.46 3.80 -26.54
N ALA A 33 16.17 3.28 -25.35
CA ALA A 33 15.25 2.17 -25.22
C ALA A 33 13.93 2.55 -25.91
N VAL A 34 13.49 1.72 -26.85
CA VAL A 34 12.21 1.92 -27.53
C VAL A 34 11.11 1.52 -26.56
N ASP A 35 10.29 2.46 -26.13
CA ASP A 35 9.15 2.25 -25.23
C ASP A 35 7.79 2.34 -25.95
N ILE A 36 7.81 2.52 -27.28
CA ILE A 36 6.63 2.80 -28.11
C ILE A 36 6.42 1.70 -29.17
N ILE A 37 5.15 1.38 -29.40
CA ILE A 37 4.67 0.53 -30.49
C ILE A 37 3.78 1.39 -31.39
N THR A 38 4.03 1.31 -32.69
CA THR A 38 3.26 2.04 -33.73
C THR A 38 2.70 1.07 -34.77
N LYS A 39 2.07 1.58 -35.82
CA LYS A 39 1.67 0.76 -36.97
C LYS A 39 2.85 0.13 -37.71
N THR A 40 4.02 0.79 -37.72
CA THR A 40 5.24 0.36 -38.42
C THR A 40 6.27 -0.26 -37.49
N GLN A 41 6.17 -0.03 -36.19
CA GLN A 41 7.06 -0.55 -35.15
C GLN A 41 6.30 -1.55 -34.30
N PHE A 42 6.65 -2.81 -34.36
CA PHE A 42 5.97 -3.93 -33.74
C PHE A 42 6.97 -4.85 -33.04
N ILE A 43 6.47 -5.73 -32.14
CA ILE A 43 7.29 -6.69 -31.40
C ILE A 43 7.01 -8.10 -31.91
N THR A 44 8.09 -8.87 -32.17
CA THR A 44 8.02 -10.30 -32.56
C THR A 44 9.14 -11.08 -31.88
N GLY A 45 8.94 -12.36 -31.66
CA GLY A 45 9.98 -13.29 -31.20
C GLY A 45 10.65 -12.83 -29.91
N SER A 46 11.96 -12.59 -29.90
CA SER A 46 12.76 -12.17 -28.77
C SER A 46 12.85 -10.65 -28.58
N GLN A 47 12.18 -9.87 -29.44
CA GLN A 47 12.18 -8.41 -29.31
C GLN A 47 11.42 -7.96 -28.06
N THR A 48 11.91 -6.89 -27.43
CA THR A 48 11.28 -6.28 -26.26
C THR A 48 11.22 -4.77 -26.42
N ILE A 49 10.29 -4.13 -25.72
CA ILE A 49 10.32 -2.69 -25.45
C ILE A 49 10.62 -2.47 -23.97
N VAL A 50 11.22 -1.33 -23.67
CA VAL A 50 11.68 -0.98 -22.33
C VAL A 50 11.17 0.39 -21.97
N SER A 51 10.61 0.55 -20.77
CA SER A 51 10.18 1.86 -20.26
C SER A 51 11.34 2.86 -20.26
N SER A 52 11.04 4.15 -20.41
CA SER A 52 12.01 5.23 -20.64
C SER A 52 13.15 5.30 -19.62
N GLY A 53 12.88 4.98 -18.33
CA GLY A 53 13.87 4.91 -17.24
C GLY A 53 14.47 3.52 -17.04
N GLY A 54 14.05 2.52 -17.83
CA GLY A 54 14.60 1.16 -17.77
C GLY A 54 14.15 0.30 -16.60
N ARG A 55 13.00 0.63 -15.96
CA ARG A 55 12.46 -0.15 -14.84
C ARG A 55 11.72 -1.38 -15.32
N PHE A 56 10.87 -1.24 -16.35
CA PHE A 56 10.05 -2.31 -16.88
C PHE A 56 10.44 -2.66 -18.31
N GLU A 57 10.22 -3.92 -18.65
CA GLU A 57 10.42 -4.48 -19.97
C GLU A 57 9.20 -5.30 -20.35
N MET A 58 8.77 -5.23 -21.62
CA MET A 58 7.65 -5.99 -22.17
C MET A 58 8.11 -6.79 -23.38
N GLY A 59 7.67 -8.03 -23.46
CA GLY A 59 7.97 -8.93 -24.58
C GLY A 59 7.32 -10.29 -24.37
N PHE A 60 7.73 -11.24 -25.20
CA PHE A 60 7.26 -12.62 -25.10
C PHE A 60 8.07 -13.43 -24.08
N PHE A 61 7.38 -14.28 -23.34
CA PHE A 61 7.99 -15.16 -22.34
C PHE A 61 7.20 -16.46 -22.20
N SER A 62 7.87 -17.52 -21.74
CA SER A 62 7.26 -18.77 -21.31
C SER A 62 7.50 -18.92 -19.80
N PRO A 63 6.45 -19.09 -18.98
CA PRO A 63 6.59 -19.22 -17.52
C PRO A 63 7.05 -20.64 -17.14
N GLY A 64 7.98 -20.74 -16.19
CA GLY A 64 8.45 -22.02 -15.67
C GLY A 64 8.89 -23.00 -16.77
N ASN A 65 8.28 -24.18 -16.77
CA ASN A 65 8.53 -25.23 -17.78
C ASN A 65 7.48 -25.26 -18.90
N SER A 66 6.63 -24.24 -18.98
CA SER A 66 5.56 -24.16 -19.99
C SER A 66 6.12 -24.02 -21.40
N GLN A 67 5.54 -24.72 -22.37
CA GLN A 67 5.80 -24.54 -23.80
C GLN A 67 4.97 -23.39 -24.38
N ASN A 68 3.95 -22.95 -23.68
CA ASN A 68 3.10 -21.84 -24.07
C ASN A 68 3.85 -20.52 -23.98
N GLN A 69 3.55 -19.60 -24.89
CA GLN A 69 4.15 -18.29 -24.93
C GLN A 69 3.11 -17.20 -24.64
N TYR A 70 3.51 -16.24 -23.82
CA TYR A 70 2.67 -15.13 -23.38
C TYR A 70 3.36 -13.80 -23.63
N LEU A 71 2.59 -12.75 -23.85
CA LEU A 71 3.06 -11.37 -23.86
C LEU A 71 2.91 -10.80 -22.46
N GLY A 72 4.02 -10.37 -21.82
CA GLY A 72 4.01 -9.88 -20.45
C GLY A 72 4.90 -8.70 -20.20
N ILE A 73 4.70 -8.07 -19.05
CA ILE A 73 5.52 -6.99 -18.49
C ILE A 73 6.21 -7.51 -17.23
N TRP A 74 7.51 -7.21 -17.09
CA TRP A 74 8.32 -7.60 -15.93
C TRP A 74 9.32 -6.51 -15.54
N TYR A 75 9.88 -6.63 -14.34
CA TYR A 75 10.97 -5.74 -13.91
C TYR A 75 12.26 -6.08 -14.67
N LYS A 76 12.78 -5.14 -15.45
CA LYS A 76 13.96 -5.35 -16.31
C LYS A 76 15.23 -5.72 -15.54
N LYS A 77 15.46 -5.07 -14.38
CA LYS A 77 16.68 -5.26 -13.59
C LYS A 77 16.67 -6.50 -12.69
N ILE A 78 15.51 -7.17 -12.58
CA ILE A 78 15.36 -8.35 -11.72
C ILE A 78 15.60 -9.60 -12.55
N SER A 79 16.70 -10.30 -12.28
CA SER A 79 17.17 -11.45 -13.06
C SER A 79 16.16 -12.62 -13.07
N SER A 80 15.36 -12.79 -12.03
CA SER A 80 14.31 -13.82 -11.93
C SER A 80 13.09 -13.55 -12.81
N ARG A 81 13.13 -12.51 -13.68
CA ARG A 81 12.04 -12.10 -14.58
C ARG A 81 10.69 -12.10 -13.87
N THR A 82 10.56 -11.27 -12.83
CA THR A 82 9.30 -11.13 -12.08
C THR A 82 8.25 -10.45 -12.94
N VAL A 83 7.34 -11.25 -13.50
CA VAL A 83 6.22 -10.77 -14.32
C VAL A 83 5.19 -10.11 -13.43
N VAL A 84 4.64 -8.97 -13.88
CA VAL A 84 3.65 -8.17 -13.16
C VAL A 84 2.33 -8.01 -13.91
N TRP A 85 2.32 -8.29 -15.21
CA TRP A 85 1.14 -8.24 -16.05
C TRP A 85 1.27 -9.13 -17.28
N VAL A 86 0.18 -9.74 -17.75
CA VAL A 86 0.13 -10.62 -18.91
C VAL A 86 -1.08 -10.28 -19.76
N ALA A 87 -0.90 -10.07 -21.06
CA ALA A 87 -1.96 -9.70 -22.00
C ALA A 87 -2.88 -10.88 -22.32
N ASN A 88 -2.31 -11.97 -22.79
CA ASN A 88 -3.04 -13.11 -23.35
C ASN A 88 -3.12 -14.29 -22.37
N ARG A 89 -3.48 -14.03 -21.10
CA ARG A 89 -3.57 -15.04 -20.04
C ARG A 89 -4.42 -16.24 -20.42
N GLU A 90 -5.59 -15.98 -21.05
CA GLU A 90 -6.60 -17.00 -21.35
C GLU A 90 -6.33 -17.77 -22.64
N ILE A 91 -5.59 -17.15 -23.56
CA ILE A 91 -5.29 -17.73 -24.89
C ILE A 91 -3.79 -17.66 -25.14
N PRO A 92 -3.02 -18.69 -24.71
CA PRO A 92 -1.59 -18.72 -24.96
C PRO A 92 -1.27 -18.88 -26.45
N LEU A 93 -0.09 -18.43 -26.85
CA LEU A 93 0.51 -18.78 -28.12
C LEU A 93 1.22 -20.14 -27.95
N ILE A 94 1.02 -21.03 -28.91
CA ILE A 94 1.62 -22.37 -28.91
C ILE A 94 3.00 -22.41 -29.58
N ASP A 95 3.39 -21.28 -30.19
CA ASP A 95 4.65 -21.12 -30.93
C ASP A 95 5.19 -19.69 -30.75
N SER A 96 6.34 -19.42 -31.40
CA SER A 96 7.01 -18.10 -31.34
C SER A 96 6.57 -17.14 -32.47
N SER A 97 5.44 -17.38 -33.11
CA SER A 97 4.94 -16.59 -34.24
C SER A 97 4.17 -15.32 -33.81
N GLY A 98 4.05 -15.06 -32.52
CA GLY A 98 3.33 -13.91 -31.98
C GLY A 98 3.84 -12.56 -32.50
N VAL A 99 2.90 -11.66 -32.83
CA VAL A 99 3.19 -10.28 -33.29
C VAL A 99 2.32 -9.31 -32.52
N LEU A 100 2.93 -8.42 -31.72
CA LEU A 100 2.23 -7.29 -31.09
C LEU A 100 2.39 -6.04 -31.95
N LYS A 101 1.30 -5.47 -32.45
CA LYS A 101 1.29 -4.25 -33.26
C LYS A 101 0.02 -3.45 -33.11
N VAL A 102 0.06 -2.19 -33.57
CA VAL A 102 -1.16 -1.39 -33.74
C VAL A 102 -1.78 -1.75 -35.10
N ILE A 103 -3.05 -2.17 -35.10
CA ILE A 103 -3.86 -2.49 -36.29
C ILE A 103 -4.95 -1.45 -36.48
N ASP A 104 -5.49 -1.33 -37.71
CA ASP A 104 -6.62 -0.45 -37.96
C ASP A 104 -7.89 -0.94 -37.24
N PRO A 105 -8.72 -0.05 -36.68
CA PRO A 105 -8.66 1.42 -36.74
C PRO A 105 -7.85 2.09 -35.59
N GLY A 106 -6.81 1.47 -35.08
CA GLY A 106 -5.97 2.04 -34.02
C GLY A 106 -5.95 1.21 -32.74
N ILE A 107 -6.10 -0.09 -32.86
CA ILE A 107 -6.15 -1.05 -31.78
C ILE A 107 -4.77 -1.69 -31.59
N LEU A 108 -4.24 -1.68 -30.37
CA LEU A 108 -3.07 -2.50 -30.05
C LEU A 108 -3.52 -3.95 -29.95
N ALA A 109 -2.97 -4.82 -30.79
CA ALA A 109 -3.39 -6.22 -30.89
C ALA A 109 -2.21 -7.19 -30.95
N LEU A 110 -2.39 -8.34 -30.29
CA LEU A 110 -1.52 -9.50 -30.39
C LEU A 110 -2.12 -10.47 -31.42
N LEU A 111 -1.33 -10.79 -32.41
CA LEU A 111 -1.68 -11.72 -33.48
C LEU A 111 -0.86 -13.01 -33.36
N ASN A 112 -1.44 -14.15 -33.79
CA ASN A 112 -0.72 -15.40 -33.97
C ASN A 112 -0.10 -15.50 -35.38
N GLY A 113 0.59 -16.60 -35.71
CA GLY A 113 1.23 -16.85 -37.01
C GLY A 113 0.27 -16.90 -38.19
N THR A 114 -1.02 -17.12 -37.99
CA THR A 114 -2.05 -17.04 -39.04
C THR A 114 -2.61 -15.64 -39.25
N GLY A 115 -2.19 -14.66 -38.43
CA GLY A 115 -2.71 -13.30 -38.42
C GLY A 115 -4.02 -13.12 -37.67
N SER A 116 -4.48 -14.13 -36.96
CA SER A 116 -5.68 -14.04 -36.09
C SER A 116 -5.38 -13.29 -34.80
N VAL A 117 -6.33 -12.44 -34.37
CA VAL A 117 -6.20 -11.68 -33.12
C VAL A 117 -6.41 -12.62 -31.93
N ILE A 118 -5.38 -12.74 -31.08
CA ILE A 118 -5.39 -13.51 -29.83
C ILE A 118 -5.81 -12.64 -28.66
N TRP A 119 -5.35 -11.39 -28.65
CA TRP A 119 -5.67 -10.41 -27.64
C TRP A 119 -5.68 -8.99 -28.25
N SER A 120 -6.48 -8.11 -27.71
CA SER A 120 -6.48 -6.69 -28.10
C SER A 120 -6.83 -5.77 -26.96
N ALA A 121 -6.23 -4.56 -26.97
CA ALA A 121 -6.69 -3.45 -26.15
C ALA A 121 -8.04 -2.98 -26.67
N ASN A 122 -9.11 -3.19 -25.90
CA ASN A 122 -10.48 -2.86 -26.30
C ASN A 122 -10.68 -1.35 -26.23
N VAL A 123 -10.45 -0.64 -27.32
CA VAL A 123 -10.64 0.81 -27.43
C VAL A 123 -12.08 1.11 -27.87
N THR A 124 -12.83 1.82 -27.04
CA THR A 124 -14.26 2.13 -27.29
C THR A 124 -14.50 3.21 -28.34
N ARG A 125 -13.47 3.90 -28.85
CA ARG A 125 -13.60 4.98 -29.84
C ARG A 125 -13.16 4.52 -31.25
N SER A 126 -14.06 4.65 -32.19
CA SER A 126 -13.95 4.08 -33.55
C SER A 126 -13.07 4.87 -34.55
N THR A 127 -12.53 6.03 -34.20
CA THR A 127 -11.69 6.85 -35.10
C THR A 127 -10.51 7.43 -34.33
N VAL A 128 -9.42 6.69 -34.29
CA VAL A 128 -8.19 7.11 -33.61
C VAL A 128 -7.17 7.53 -34.68
N GLN A 129 -6.78 8.81 -34.68
CA GLN A 129 -5.68 9.30 -35.53
C GLN A 129 -4.36 9.04 -34.80
N ASP A 130 -3.43 8.36 -35.47
CA ASP A 130 -2.08 8.06 -34.99
C ASP A 130 -1.98 7.51 -33.54
N PRO A 131 -2.68 6.40 -33.24
CA PRO A 131 -2.56 5.76 -31.94
C PRO A 131 -1.20 5.09 -31.78
N ILE A 132 -0.68 5.13 -30.55
CA ILE A 132 0.53 4.42 -30.17
C ILE A 132 0.27 3.59 -28.91
N GLY A 133 0.94 2.45 -28.80
CA GLY A 133 1.12 1.72 -27.54
C GLY A 133 2.41 2.20 -26.88
N GLN A 134 2.39 2.49 -25.57
CA GLN A 134 3.58 2.90 -24.83
C GLN A 134 3.69 2.20 -23.48
N LEU A 135 4.88 1.71 -23.15
CA LEU A 135 5.20 1.18 -21.82
C LEU A 135 5.75 2.30 -20.93
N LEU A 136 4.96 2.74 -19.96
CA LEU A 136 5.35 3.79 -19.05
C LEU A 136 6.31 3.28 -17.97
N GLU A 137 7.04 4.20 -17.31
CA GLU A 137 7.98 3.89 -16.22
C GLU A 137 7.28 3.39 -14.95
N SER A 138 5.96 3.50 -14.85
CA SER A 138 5.12 2.89 -13.81
C SER A 138 4.85 1.39 -14.02
N GLY A 139 5.18 0.84 -15.22
CA GLY A 139 4.77 -0.49 -15.65
C GLY A 139 3.40 -0.53 -16.33
N ASN A 140 2.75 0.63 -16.51
CA ASN A 140 1.48 0.73 -17.21
C ASN A 140 1.71 0.71 -18.73
N LEU A 141 1.13 -0.24 -19.43
CA LEU A 141 1.02 -0.24 -20.89
C LEU A 141 -0.22 0.57 -21.27
N VAL A 142 -0.03 1.63 -22.03
CA VAL A 142 -1.13 2.53 -22.41
C VAL A 142 -1.29 2.58 -23.93
N VAL A 143 -2.53 2.79 -24.39
CA VAL A 143 -2.84 3.20 -25.76
C VAL A 143 -3.28 4.65 -25.72
N ARG A 144 -2.61 5.51 -26.45
CA ARG A 144 -2.84 6.97 -26.45
C ARG A 144 -2.61 7.58 -27.84
N TYR A 145 -3.00 8.83 -28.00
CA TYR A 145 -2.61 9.60 -29.18
C TYR A 145 -1.11 9.94 -29.12
N ALA A 146 -0.42 9.93 -30.27
CA ALA A 146 1.01 10.19 -30.32
C ALA A 146 1.42 11.55 -29.71
N ASN A 147 0.56 12.56 -29.86
CA ASN A 147 0.80 13.93 -29.43
C ASN A 147 0.11 14.32 -28.10
N ASP A 148 -0.48 13.35 -27.38
CA ASP A 148 -1.20 13.59 -26.13
C ASP A 148 -0.72 12.60 -25.07
N ASP A 149 -0.04 13.09 -24.06
CA ASP A 149 0.51 12.33 -22.93
C ASP A 149 -0.29 12.50 -21.63
N ASN A 150 -1.46 13.17 -21.71
CA ASN A 150 -2.35 13.33 -20.55
C ASN A 150 -2.97 11.99 -20.16
N PRO A 151 -2.76 11.49 -18.91
CA PRO A 151 -3.32 10.23 -18.44
C PRO A 151 -4.85 10.14 -18.51
N GLU A 152 -5.55 11.28 -18.41
CA GLU A 152 -7.02 11.34 -18.50
C GLU A 152 -7.55 11.05 -19.91
N HIS A 153 -6.67 11.12 -20.92
CA HIS A 153 -7.00 10.90 -22.32
C HIS A 153 -6.53 9.54 -22.85
N PHE A 154 -6.03 8.65 -21.97
CA PHE A 154 -5.65 7.32 -22.40
C PHE A 154 -6.86 6.59 -22.98
N LEU A 155 -6.69 6.01 -24.15
CA LEU A 155 -7.71 5.26 -24.85
C LEU A 155 -7.91 3.88 -24.21
N TRP A 156 -6.85 3.34 -23.66
CA TRP A 156 -6.82 2.09 -22.90
C TRP A 156 -5.56 2.04 -22.02
N GLN A 157 -5.58 1.30 -20.93
CA GLN A 157 -4.42 1.09 -20.07
C GLN A 157 -4.46 -0.27 -19.36
N SER A 158 -3.30 -0.91 -19.21
CA SER A 158 -3.16 -2.20 -18.52
C SER A 158 -3.51 -2.11 -17.03
N PHE A 159 -3.38 -0.94 -16.40
CA PHE A 159 -3.75 -0.72 -15.00
C PHE A 159 -5.26 -0.84 -14.75
N ASP A 160 -6.09 -0.75 -15.78
CA ASP A 160 -7.53 -1.02 -15.71
C ASP A 160 -7.86 -2.52 -15.76
N HIS A 161 -6.88 -3.36 -16.14
CA HIS A 161 -7.01 -4.81 -16.29
C HIS A 161 -5.87 -5.53 -15.55
N PRO A 162 -5.79 -5.42 -14.21
CA PRO A 162 -4.72 -6.06 -13.44
C PRO A 162 -4.77 -7.59 -13.56
N CYS A 163 -3.61 -8.22 -13.40
CA CYS A 163 -3.48 -9.66 -13.25
C CYS A 163 -3.45 -10.04 -11.76
N ASP A 164 -2.35 -10.61 -11.31
CA ASP A 164 -2.10 -11.01 -9.92
C ASP A 164 -1.39 -9.94 -9.09
N THR A 165 -0.86 -8.90 -9.73
CA THR A 165 0.02 -7.91 -9.10
C THR A 165 -0.60 -6.52 -9.12
N LEU A 166 -0.60 -5.85 -7.96
CA LEU A 166 -0.91 -4.43 -7.79
C LEU A 166 0.41 -3.66 -7.71
N LEU A 167 0.67 -2.80 -8.69
CA LEU A 167 1.80 -1.88 -8.75
C LEU A 167 1.46 -0.53 -8.11
N PRO A 168 2.47 0.29 -7.75
CA PRO A 168 2.24 1.68 -7.32
C PRO A 168 1.44 2.46 -8.36
N GLY A 169 0.46 3.23 -7.90
CA GLY A 169 -0.43 4.01 -8.78
C GLY A 169 -1.59 3.23 -9.40
N MET A 170 -1.67 1.90 -9.24
CA MET A 170 -2.84 1.13 -9.66
C MET A 170 -4.01 1.32 -8.67
N LYS A 171 -5.22 1.25 -9.20
CA LYS A 171 -6.47 1.28 -8.42
C LYS A 171 -7.04 -0.13 -8.31
N LEU A 172 -7.34 -0.59 -7.09
CA LEU A 172 -8.07 -1.82 -6.81
C LEU A 172 -9.48 -1.43 -6.34
N GLY A 173 -10.52 -1.58 -7.17
CA GLY A 173 -11.85 -1.12 -6.84
C GLY A 173 -12.77 -0.96 -8.02
N LYS A 174 -13.85 -0.18 -7.84
CA LYS A 174 -14.92 -0.04 -8.80
C LYS A 174 -15.20 1.42 -9.13
N ASN A 175 -15.35 1.71 -10.41
CA ASN A 175 -15.89 2.97 -10.91
C ASN A 175 -17.39 2.79 -11.13
N PHE A 176 -18.23 3.57 -10.43
CA PHE A 176 -19.68 3.45 -10.48
C PHE A 176 -20.29 4.07 -11.73
N VAL A 177 -19.55 4.98 -12.40
CA VAL A 177 -20.03 5.65 -13.62
C VAL A 177 -19.82 4.76 -14.84
N SER A 178 -18.62 4.18 -15.00
CA SER A 178 -18.28 3.30 -16.12
C SER A 178 -18.64 1.83 -15.88
N GLY A 179 -18.87 1.44 -14.62
CA GLY A 179 -19.06 0.05 -14.22
C GLY A 179 -17.76 -0.77 -14.17
N LEU A 180 -16.61 -0.15 -14.48
CA LEU A 180 -15.32 -0.83 -14.49
C LEU A 180 -14.93 -1.29 -13.07
N GLU A 181 -14.65 -2.58 -12.93
CA GLU A 181 -14.15 -3.18 -11.70
C GLU A 181 -12.72 -3.69 -11.90
N ARG A 182 -11.80 -3.22 -11.05
CA ARG A 182 -10.39 -3.60 -11.03
C ARG A 182 -10.15 -4.49 -9.83
N HIS A 183 -9.79 -5.73 -10.07
CA HIS A 183 -9.48 -6.71 -9.02
C HIS A 183 -8.26 -7.55 -9.43
N LEU A 184 -7.55 -8.10 -8.46
CA LEU A 184 -6.49 -9.06 -8.72
C LEU A 184 -7.10 -10.45 -8.86
N SER A 185 -6.59 -11.23 -9.81
CA SER A 185 -6.86 -12.65 -9.94
C SER A 185 -5.55 -13.43 -9.99
N SER A 186 -5.46 -14.51 -9.21
CA SER A 186 -4.26 -15.33 -9.16
C SER A 186 -3.92 -15.94 -10.52
N TRP A 187 -2.69 -16.39 -10.67
CA TRP A 187 -2.34 -17.36 -11.71
C TRP A 187 -2.98 -18.71 -11.37
N LYS A 188 -3.15 -19.54 -12.37
CA LYS A 188 -3.63 -20.92 -12.20
C LYS A 188 -2.61 -21.80 -11.48
N SER A 189 -1.33 -21.61 -11.84
CA SER A 189 -0.17 -22.27 -11.23
C SER A 189 1.08 -21.39 -11.42
N SER A 190 2.23 -21.81 -10.90
CA SER A 190 3.50 -21.10 -11.08
C SER A 190 3.96 -20.98 -12.55
N ASP A 191 3.44 -21.81 -13.44
CA ASP A 191 3.80 -21.91 -14.86
C ASP A 191 2.62 -21.70 -15.83
N ASP A 192 1.43 -21.35 -15.29
CA ASP A 192 0.25 -20.98 -16.08
C ASP A 192 -0.34 -19.63 -15.59
N PRO A 193 -0.14 -18.52 -16.33
CA PRO A 193 -0.69 -17.21 -15.97
C PRO A 193 -2.19 -17.09 -16.22
N GLY A 194 -2.87 -18.11 -16.74
CA GLY A 194 -4.33 -18.17 -16.85
C GLY A 194 -5.00 -17.80 -15.54
N GLN A 195 -6.25 -17.31 -15.59
CA GLN A 195 -6.96 -16.91 -14.38
C GLN A 195 -7.16 -18.12 -13.46
N GLY A 196 -6.62 -18.04 -12.23
CA GLY A 196 -6.80 -19.01 -11.17
C GLY A 196 -8.07 -18.75 -10.35
N ASP A 197 -8.23 -19.54 -9.29
CA ASP A 197 -9.46 -19.57 -8.49
C ASP A 197 -9.55 -18.42 -7.49
N PHE A 198 -8.42 -17.79 -7.13
CA PHE A 198 -8.40 -16.74 -6.12
C PHE A 198 -8.55 -15.37 -6.73
N ALA A 199 -9.38 -14.54 -6.08
CA ALA A 199 -9.58 -13.14 -6.44
C ALA A 199 -9.48 -12.24 -5.20
N PHE A 200 -8.84 -11.07 -5.36
CA PHE A 200 -8.76 -10.04 -4.31
C PHE A 200 -9.36 -8.74 -4.85
N ARG A 201 -10.44 -8.28 -4.22
CA ARG A 201 -11.23 -7.16 -4.70
C ARG A 201 -11.65 -6.21 -3.57
N CYS A 202 -12.02 -4.99 -3.94
CA CYS A 202 -12.72 -4.06 -3.05
C CYS A 202 -14.22 -4.32 -3.12
N ASP A 203 -14.83 -4.62 -1.98
CA ASP A 203 -16.30 -4.76 -1.88
C ASP A 203 -16.92 -3.41 -1.54
N PRO A 204 -17.78 -2.85 -2.41
CA PRO A 204 -18.45 -1.59 -2.16
C PRO A 204 -19.75 -1.75 -1.36
N GLN A 205 -20.17 -2.97 -1.00
CA GLN A 205 -21.41 -3.20 -0.26
C GLN A 205 -21.27 -2.74 1.19
N GLY A 206 -22.21 -1.91 1.65
CA GLY A 206 -22.11 -1.26 2.93
C GLY A 206 -20.93 -0.26 2.97
N TYR A 207 -20.05 -0.38 3.96
CA TYR A 207 -18.83 0.44 4.01
C TYR A 207 -17.61 -0.35 3.48
N PRO A 208 -16.77 0.23 2.61
CA PRO A 208 -15.78 -0.51 1.82
C PRO A 208 -14.76 -1.30 2.64
N GLN A 209 -14.47 -2.51 2.20
CA GLN A 209 -13.42 -3.41 2.69
C GLN A 209 -12.83 -4.21 1.52
N LEU A 210 -11.68 -4.86 1.71
CA LEU A 210 -11.10 -5.75 0.71
C LEU A 210 -11.39 -7.20 1.07
N ILE A 211 -11.65 -8.01 0.05
CA ILE A 211 -12.05 -9.42 0.19
C ILE A 211 -11.12 -10.28 -0.66
N LEU A 212 -10.62 -11.37 -0.07
CA LEU A 212 -10.02 -12.50 -0.77
C LEU A 212 -11.06 -13.61 -0.86
N SER A 213 -11.26 -14.14 -2.05
CA SER A 213 -12.18 -15.26 -2.32
C SER A 213 -11.52 -16.35 -3.14
N ASN A 214 -12.03 -17.59 -2.99
CA ASN A 214 -11.80 -18.73 -3.89
C ASN A 214 -13.13 -19.01 -4.59
N GLY A 215 -13.22 -18.66 -5.87
CA GLY A 215 -14.50 -18.65 -6.57
C GLY A 215 -15.53 -17.78 -5.85
N SER A 216 -16.64 -18.39 -5.40
CA SER A 216 -17.71 -17.73 -4.64
C SER A 216 -17.50 -17.73 -3.12
N ILE A 217 -16.49 -18.43 -2.61
CA ILE A 217 -16.23 -18.60 -1.17
C ILE A 217 -15.32 -17.48 -0.70
N GLU A 218 -15.79 -16.67 0.24
CA GLU A 218 -14.97 -15.65 0.90
C GLU A 218 -14.05 -16.31 1.93
N LEU A 219 -12.74 -16.05 1.80
CA LEU A 219 -11.72 -16.65 2.67
C LEU A 219 -11.19 -15.68 3.71
N PHE A 220 -11.06 -14.40 3.34
CA PHE A 220 -10.46 -13.37 4.18
C PHE A 220 -11.08 -12.00 3.89
N ARG A 221 -11.20 -11.17 4.93
CA ARG A 221 -11.60 -9.75 4.84
C ARG A 221 -10.65 -8.89 5.63
N THR A 222 -10.30 -7.75 5.07
CA THR A 222 -9.46 -6.75 5.78
C THR A 222 -10.19 -6.05 6.93
N GLY A 223 -11.52 -6.20 7.03
CA GLY A 223 -12.36 -5.27 7.79
C GLY A 223 -12.43 -3.89 7.11
N PRO A 224 -13.33 -2.99 7.58
CA PRO A 224 -13.51 -1.67 6.98
C PRO A 224 -12.30 -0.76 7.17
N TRP A 225 -12.19 0.22 6.27
CA TRP A 225 -11.23 1.32 6.38
C TRP A 225 -11.63 2.26 7.52
N ASN A 226 -10.65 2.69 8.34
CA ASN A 226 -10.91 3.53 9.53
C ASN A 226 -10.16 4.87 9.52
N GLY A 227 -9.77 5.35 8.34
CA GLY A 227 -9.02 6.58 8.19
C GLY A 227 -7.50 6.40 8.22
N LEU A 228 -6.97 5.45 9.00
CA LEU A 228 -5.55 5.12 9.06
C LEU A 228 -5.18 3.86 8.29
N GLY A 229 -6.07 2.89 8.27
CA GLY A 229 -5.87 1.58 7.66
C GLY A 229 -7.14 0.75 7.69
N PHE A 230 -7.03 -0.52 7.33
CA PHE A 230 -8.11 -1.48 7.51
C PHE A 230 -8.11 -2.00 8.95
N SER A 231 -9.29 -2.09 9.55
CA SER A 231 -9.45 -2.46 10.98
C SER A 231 -8.87 -3.84 11.34
N GLY A 232 -8.73 -4.74 10.36
CA GLY A 232 -8.11 -6.05 10.54
C GLY A 232 -6.58 -6.05 10.47
N ASN A 233 -5.95 -4.91 10.13
CA ASN A 233 -4.50 -4.76 10.05
C ASN A 233 -4.00 -3.57 10.90
N PRO A 234 -4.29 -3.53 12.23
CA PRO A 234 -4.03 -2.36 13.07
C PRO A 234 -2.55 -2.03 13.24
N ASN A 235 -1.67 -2.99 12.96
CA ASN A 235 -0.22 -2.83 13.05
C ASN A 235 0.42 -2.31 11.76
N LEU A 236 -0.34 -2.22 10.66
CA LEU A 236 0.13 -1.61 9.43
C LEU A 236 0.08 -0.08 9.58
N LYS A 237 1.21 0.52 9.95
CA LYS A 237 1.35 1.97 10.17
C LYS A 237 1.96 2.64 8.93
N PRO A 238 1.73 3.96 8.75
CA PRO A 238 2.46 4.75 7.77
C PRO A 238 3.96 4.54 7.91
N ASN A 239 4.66 4.42 6.79
CA ASN A 239 6.10 4.15 6.76
C ASN A 239 6.79 5.03 5.70
N SER A 240 8.12 4.99 5.65
CA SER A 240 8.93 5.80 4.72
C SER A 240 9.06 5.20 3.31
N ILE A 241 8.49 4.02 3.07
CA ILE A 241 8.63 3.30 1.79
C ILE A 241 7.46 3.62 0.87
N TYR A 242 6.23 3.55 1.39
CA TYR A 242 5.01 3.78 0.61
C TYR A 242 3.89 4.41 1.44
N THR A 243 3.03 5.16 0.77
CA THR A 243 1.73 5.61 1.27
C THR A 243 0.64 4.72 0.69
N TYR A 244 -0.46 4.58 1.39
CA TYR A 244 -1.62 3.80 0.94
C TYR A 244 -2.91 4.45 1.43
N GLY A 245 -4.00 4.19 0.72
CA GLY A 245 -5.27 4.81 1.07
C GLY A 245 -6.47 4.17 0.38
N LEU A 246 -7.64 4.45 0.94
CA LEU A 246 -8.92 4.15 0.33
C LEU A 246 -9.58 5.46 -0.10
N VAL A 247 -9.91 5.56 -1.38
CA VAL A 247 -10.75 6.63 -1.93
C VAL A 247 -12.17 6.10 -2.04
N PHE A 248 -13.13 6.87 -1.50
CA PHE A 248 -14.53 6.53 -1.56
C PHE A 248 -15.38 7.77 -1.83
N THR A 249 -15.82 7.91 -3.08
CA THR A 249 -16.65 9.01 -3.59
C THR A 249 -17.96 8.48 -4.15
N LYS A 250 -18.75 9.36 -4.77
CA LYS A 250 -19.96 8.96 -5.49
C LYS A 250 -19.65 8.29 -6.82
N GLU A 251 -18.50 8.60 -7.41
CA GLU A 251 -18.08 8.14 -8.72
C GLU A 251 -17.26 6.84 -8.66
N GLU A 252 -16.44 6.67 -7.61
CA GLU A 252 -15.59 5.49 -7.50
C GLU A 252 -15.23 5.14 -6.05
N VAL A 253 -14.91 3.86 -5.86
CA VAL A 253 -14.26 3.35 -4.66
C VAL A 253 -13.03 2.56 -5.08
N TYR A 254 -11.86 2.85 -4.48
CA TYR A 254 -10.66 2.06 -4.71
C TYR A 254 -9.65 2.18 -3.57
N TYR A 255 -8.92 1.11 -3.38
CA TYR A 255 -7.67 1.07 -2.62
C TYR A 255 -6.49 1.22 -3.58
N GLY A 256 -5.47 1.94 -3.17
CA GLY A 256 -4.22 2.09 -3.91
C GLY A 256 -3.06 2.43 -3.00
N TYR A 257 -1.84 2.37 -3.54
CA TYR A 257 -0.64 2.81 -2.86
C TYR A 257 0.35 3.45 -3.83
N ASP A 258 1.20 4.33 -3.29
CA ASP A 258 2.27 5.00 -4.02
C ASP A 258 3.59 4.88 -3.24
N LEU A 259 4.71 4.84 -3.95
CA LEU A 259 6.02 4.84 -3.33
C LEU A 259 6.41 6.27 -2.92
N VAL A 260 6.80 6.44 -1.66
CA VAL A 260 7.39 7.70 -1.15
C VAL A 260 8.76 7.93 -1.80
N ASN A 261 9.54 6.85 -1.95
CA ASN A 261 10.83 6.86 -2.63
C ASN A 261 10.74 6.04 -3.92
N SER A 262 10.79 6.72 -5.06
CA SER A 262 10.69 6.10 -6.39
C SER A 262 11.85 5.16 -6.73
N SER A 263 12.98 5.17 -6.00
CA SER A 263 14.07 4.22 -6.21
C SER A 263 13.77 2.82 -5.66
N VAL A 264 12.79 2.70 -4.76
CA VAL A 264 12.36 1.41 -4.21
C VAL A 264 11.56 0.64 -5.26
N VAL A 265 11.79 -0.66 -5.33
CA VAL A 265 10.97 -1.60 -6.10
C VAL A 265 10.13 -2.41 -5.13
N SER A 266 8.83 -2.23 -5.15
CA SER A 266 7.88 -2.94 -4.30
C SER A 266 6.65 -3.36 -5.10
N ARG A 267 6.08 -4.51 -4.77
CA ARG A 267 4.84 -5.04 -5.35
C ARG A 267 3.96 -5.65 -4.29
N PHE A 268 2.66 -5.67 -4.57
CA PHE A 268 1.67 -6.41 -3.79
C PHE A 268 1.03 -7.43 -4.73
N ALA A 269 1.20 -8.72 -4.47
CA ALA A 269 0.82 -9.77 -5.39
C ALA A 269 -0.03 -10.85 -4.71
N LEU A 270 -0.98 -11.40 -5.46
CA LEU A 270 -1.79 -12.55 -5.09
C LEU A 270 -1.15 -13.80 -5.70
N SER A 271 -0.65 -14.70 -4.85
CA SER A 271 -0.06 -15.96 -5.29
C SER A 271 -1.12 -16.95 -5.78
N HIS A 272 -0.69 -17.99 -6.50
CA HIS A 272 -1.58 -19.02 -7.04
C HIS A 272 -2.24 -19.91 -5.97
N ASP A 273 -1.74 -19.88 -4.74
CA ASP A 273 -2.27 -20.58 -3.56
C ASP A 273 -3.14 -19.67 -2.65
N GLY A 274 -3.46 -18.45 -3.12
CA GLY A 274 -4.39 -17.54 -2.45
C GLY A 274 -3.78 -16.71 -1.33
N ILE A 275 -2.46 -16.48 -1.35
CA ILE A 275 -1.79 -15.66 -0.34
C ILE A 275 -1.46 -14.29 -0.95
N MET A 276 -1.92 -13.23 -0.30
CA MET A 276 -1.52 -11.86 -0.61
C MET A 276 -0.16 -11.55 0.00
N GLN A 277 0.78 -11.05 -0.79
CA GLN A 277 2.15 -10.78 -0.39
C GLN A 277 2.60 -9.39 -0.83
N ARG A 278 3.11 -8.59 0.11
CA ARG A 278 3.86 -7.38 -0.19
C ARG A 278 5.35 -7.64 -0.05
N SER A 279 6.08 -7.43 -1.13
CA SER A 279 7.52 -7.65 -1.16
C SER A 279 8.24 -6.42 -1.66
N THR A 280 9.48 -6.24 -1.20
CA THR A 280 10.40 -5.19 -1.63
C THR A 280 11.68 -5.84 -2.14
N TRP A 281 12.15 -5.42 -3.31
CA TRP A 281 13.38 -5.91 -3.90
C TRP A 281 14.59 -5.24 -3.25
N ILE A 282 15.58 -6.02 -2.91
CA ILE A 282 16.84 -5.55 -2.34
C ILE A 282 17.96 -5.80 -3.36
N ASP A 283 18.45 -4.73 -3.98
CA ASP A 283 19.47 -4.80 -5.02
C ASP A 283 20.79 -5.44 -4.52
N ARG A 284 21.14 -5.24 -3.24
CA ARG A 284 22.37 -5.77 -2.65
C ARG A 284 22.36 -7.30 -2.57
N THR A 285 21.23 -7.91 -2.17
CA THR A 285 21.10 -9.37 -2.01
C THR A 285 20.51 -10.05 -3.24
N GLN A 286 19.97 -9.27 -4.20
CA GLN A 286 19.26 -9.76 -5.38
C GLN A 286 18.07 -10.67 -5.02
N GLU A 287 17.32 -10.27 -3.98
CA GLU A 287 16.19 -11.04 -3.44
C GLU A 287 14.97 -10.16 -3.17
N TRP A 288 13.80 -10.79 -3.24
CA TRP A 288 12.55 -10.22 -2.74
C TRP A 288 12.42 -10.48 -1.25
N VAL A 289 12.39 -9.41 -0.45
CA VAL A 289 12.11 -9.48 0.99
C VAL A 289 10.62 -9.31 1.21
N LEU A 290 10.01 -10.32 1.84
CA LEU A 290 8.60 -10.31 2.22
C LEU A 290 8.38 -9.36 3.39
N TYR A 291 7.49 -8.38 3.21
CA TYR A 291 7.17 -7.36 4.20
C TYR A 291 5.82 -7.60 4.90
N LEU A 292 4.83 -8.09 4.16
CA LEU A 292 3.48 -8.37 4.66
C LEU A 292 2.90 -9.55 3.91
N THR A 293 2.16 -10.40 4.64
CA THR A 293 1.34 -11.48 4.09
C THR A 293 -0.08 -11.39 4.65
N ALA A 294 -1.05 -11.88 3.91
CA ALA A 294 -2.43 -12.09 4.36
C ALA A 294 -3.08 -13.25 3.58
N PRO A 295 -3.79 -14.18 4.24
CA PRO A 295 -3.98 -14.31 5.69
C PRO A 295 -2.65 -14.57 6.45
N VAL A 296 -2.57 -14.14 7.73
CA VAL A 296 -1.39 -14.36 8.59
C VAL A 296 -1.57 -15.60 9.46
N ASP A 297 -2.75 -15.77 10.05
CA ASP A 297 -3.07 -16.83 11.00
C ASP A 297 -4.53 -17.27 10.88
N ASN A 298 -4.93 -18.24 11.72
CA ASN A 298 -6.28 -18.80 11.69
C ASN A 298 -7.39 -17.76 11.94
N CYS A 299 -7.12 -16.70 12.72
CA CYS A 299 -8.10 -15.65 12.99
C CYS A 299 -8.40 -14.75 11.78
N ASP A 300 -7.64 -14.89 10.70
CA ASP A 300 -7.90 -14.18 9.46
C ASP A 300 -8.92 -14.91 8.56
N TYR A 301 -9.19 -16.21 8.80
CA TYR A 301 -10.19 -16.92 8.02
C TYR A 301 -11.60 -16.40 8.32
N TYR A 302 -12.31 -16.04 7.24
CA TYR A 302 -13.63 -15.46 7.32
C TYR A 302 -14.63 -16.37 8.04
N LYS A 303 -15.37 -15.83 8.99
CA LYS A 303 -16.41 -16.51 9.79
C LYS A 303 -15.90 -17.65 10.69
N LEU A 304 -14.63 -17.76 10.98
CA LEU A 304 -14.07 -18.87 11.76
C LEU A 304 -14.84 -19.11 13.08
N CYS A 305 -15.15 -18.05 13.83
CA CYS A 305 -15.83 -18.14 15.14
C CYS A 305 -17.34 -17.89 15.06
N GLY A 306 -17.92 -17.77 13.85
CA GLY A 306 -19.35 -17.55 13.65
C GLY A 306 -19.87 -16.21 14.18
N PRO A 307 -21.21 -16.01 14.17
CA PRO A 307 -21.85 -14.79 14.67
C PRO A 307 -21.56 -14.52 16.15
N TYR A 308 -21.26 -13.28 16.53
CA TYR A 308 -20.93 -12.84 17.89
C TYR A 308 -19.79 -13.63 18.56
N GLY A 309 -19.08 -14.46 17.77
CA GLY A 309 -17.82 -15.06 18.15
C GLY A 309 -16.67 -14.09 17.87
N SER A 310 -15.60 -14.20 18.65
CA SER A 310 -14.37 -13.43 18.51
C SER A 310 -13.19 -14.37 18.46
N CYS A 311 -12.29 -14.15 17.51
CA CYS A 311 -11.04 -14.88 17.42
C CYS A 311 -9.90 -14.12 18.08
N ASN A 312 -9.14 -14.81 18.95
CA ASN A 312 -7.94 -14.29 19.60
C ASN A 312 -6.84 -15.34 19.53
N VAL A 313 -5.75 -15.05 18.80
CA VAL A 313 -4.62 -16.00 18.64
C VAL A 313 -3.89 -16.34 19.94
N GLY A 314 -4.01 -15.51 20.97
CA GLY A 314 -3.44 -15.76 22.30
C GLY A 314 -4.24 -16.77 23.14
N ASN A 315 -5.42 -17.18 22.70
CA ASN A 315 -6.30 -18.09 23.41
C ASN A 315 -6.18 -19.53 22.89
N SER A 316 -6.53 -20.49 23.75
CA SER A 316 -6.68 -21.91 23.37
C SER A 316 -7.96 -22.45 24.03
N PRO A 317 -9.03 -22.69 23.26
CA PRO A 317 -9.18 -22.49 21.81
C PRO A 317 -9.17 -21.00 21.41
N VAL A 318 -8.85 -20.74 20.12
CA VAL A 318 -8.76 -19.35 19.60
C VAL A 318 -10.09 -18.64 19.52
N CYS A 319 -11.20 -19.38 19.37
CA CYS A 319 -12.55 -18.83 19.35
C CYS A 319 -13.14 -18.71 20.76
N GLY A 320 -13.69 -17.54 21.06
CA GLY A 320 -14.46 -17.23 22.26
C GLY A 320 -15.76 -16.50 21.92
N CYS A 321 -16.76 -16.59 22.77
CA CYS A 321 -17.91 -15.69 22.67
C CYS A 321 -17.54 -14.31 23.22
N LEU A 322 -18.10 -13.25 22.63
CA LEU A 322 -18.05 -11.91 23.23
C LEU A 322 -18.60 -11.96 24.66
N SER A 323 -18.13 -11.09 25.55
CA SER A 323 -18.67 -11.02 26.92
C SER A 323 -20.19 -10.79 26.87
N ASN A 324 -20.93 -11.47 27.77
CA ASN A 324 -22.40 -11.52 27.82
C ASN A 324 -23.07 -12.25 26.63
N PHE A 325 -22.28 -13.03 25.88
CA PHE A 325 -22.77 -13.99 24.90
C PHE A 325 -22.38 -15.40 25.32
N VAL A 326 -23.11 -16.39 24.84
CA VAL A 326 -22.88 -17.82 25.10
C VAL A 326 -22.96 -18.59 23.79
N PRO A 327 -22.27 -19.74 23.67
CA PRO A 327 -22.36 -20.59 22.48
C PRO A 327 -23.82 -20.91 22.15
N LYS A 328 -24.19 -20.77 20.87
CA LYS A 328 -25.54 -21.11 20.38
C LYS A 328 -25.84 -22.60 20.56
N TYR A 329 -24.83 -23.43 20.29
CA TYR A 329 -24.87 -24.87 20.47
C TYR A 329 -23.64 -25.32 21.28
N PRO A 330 -23.75 -25.42 22.63
CA PRO A 330 -22.60 -25.69 23.49
C PRO A 330 -21.82 -26.96 23.16
N LYS A 331 -22.51 -28.06 22.80
CA LYS A 331 -21.86 -29.31 22.45
C LYS A 331 -21.01 -29.22 21.18
N GLU A 332 -21.50 -28.56 20.15
CA GLU A 332 -20.74 -28.32 18.91
C GLU A 332 -19.53 -27.42 19.19
N TRP A 333 -19.75 -26.38 19.97
CA TRP A 333 -18.70 -25.43 20.40
C TRP A 333 -17.55 -26.15 21.14
N GLU A 334 -17.87 -27.04 22.09
CA GLU A 334 -16.91 -27.84 22.84
C GLU A 334 -16.13 -28.83 21.96
N SER A 335 -16.76 -29.31 20.88
CA SER A 335 -16.09 -30.20 19.90
C SER A 335 -15.25 -29.47 18.85
N GLY A 336 -15.19 -28.12 18.90
CA GLY A 336 -14.40 -27.30 17.99
C GLY A 336 -15.14 -26.83 16.75
N ASP A 337 -16.44 -27.04 16.63
CA ASP A 337 -17.28 -26.43 15.59
C ASP A 337 -17.87 -25.13 16.09
N TRP A 338 -17.23 -24.02 15.73
CA TRP A 338 -17.62 -22.66 16.12
C TRP A 338 -18.49 -21.96 15.07
N SER A 339 -18.81 -22.60 13.96
CA SER A 339 -19.48 -22.01 12.79
C SER A 339 -20.84 -21.37 13.12
N ASN A 340 -21.57 -21.93 14.07
CA ASN A 340 -22.85 -21.41 14.56
C ASN A 340 -22.75 -20.23 15.53
N GLY A 341 -21.54 -19.93 16.00
CA GLY A 341 -21.25 -18.77 16.83
C GLY A 341 -21.95 -18.74 18.19
N CYS A 342 -22.23 -17.52 18.63
CA CYS A 342 -22.76 -17.23 19.94
C CYS A 342 -24.09 -16.49 19.87
N VAL A 343 -24.86 -16.54 20.94
CA VAL A 343 -26.11 -15.80 21.11
C VAL A 343 -26.05 -14.99 22.39
N ARG A 344 -26.84 -13.92 22.48
CA ARG A 344 -26.94 -13.12 23.69
C ARG A 344 -27.43 -13.95 24.88
N ARG A 345 -26.79 -13.80 26.03
CA ARG A 345 -27.24 -14.42 27.28
C ARG A 345 -28.62 -13.87 27.66
N THR A 346 -28.82 -12.57 27.54
CA THR A 346 -30.06 -11.85 27.79
C THR A 346 -30.59 -11.23 26.53
N LEU A 347 -31.83 -11.51 26.15
CA LEU A 347 -32.48 -10.94 24.98
C LEU A 347 -32.63 -9.42 25.14
N LEU A 348 -32.47 -8.71 24.03
CA LEU A 348 -32.71 -7.27 23.97
C LEU A 348 -34.20 -6.98 24.17
N ASP A 349 -34.47 -5.91 24.90
CA ASP A 349 -35.83 -5.35 25.05
C ASP A 349 -35.77 -3.84 24.78
N CYS A 350 -36.05 -3.49 23.54
CA CYS A 350 -35.96 -2.13 23.05
C CYS A 350 -36.77 -1.10 23.84
N HIS A 351 -37.78 -1.54 24.60
CA HIS A 351 -38.68 -0.68 25.37
C HIS A 351 -38.23 -0.54 26.85
N LYS A 352 -37.25 -1.34 27.28
CA LYS A 352 -36.81 -1.37 28.70
C LYS A 352 -35.41 -0.80 28.94
N GLY A 353 -34.89 0.01 28.03
CA GLY A 353 -33.68 0.77 28.30
C GLY A 353 -32.38 0.02 27.97
N ASP A 354 -32.32 -0.66 26.82
CA ASP A 354 -31.07 -1.19 26.26
C ASP A 354 -29.99 -0.10 26.23
N GLY A 355 -28.75 -0.50 26.39
CA GLY A 355 -27.59 0.36 26.26
C GLY A 355 -26.47 -0.30 25.48
N PHE A 356 -25.26 0.21 25.62
CA PHE A 356 -24.12 -0.31 24.88
C PHE A 356 -22.95 -0.58 25.83
N LEU A 357 -22.27 -1.71 25.60
CA LEU A 357 -20.96 -1.98 26.17
C LEU A 357 -19.89 -1.68 25.13
N LYS A 358 -18.80 -1.08 25.57
CA LYS A 358 -17.61 -0.81 24.79
C LYS A 358 -16.71 -2.04 24.78
N TYR A 359 -16.31 -2.47 23.61
CA TYR A 359 -15.28 -3.47 23.37
C TYR A 359 -14.11 -2.80 22.65
N SER A 360 -12.91 -2.94 23.18
CA SER A 360 -11.71 -2.27 22.66
C SER A 360 -10.79 -3.27 21.99
N HIS A 361 -10.01 -2.80 21.00
CA HIS A 361 -8.99 -3.58 20.29
C HIS A 361 -9.55 -4.65 19.34
N TYR A 362 -10.65 -4.35 18.65
CA TYR A 362 -11.27 -5.28 17.72
C TYR A 362 -11.03 -4.93 16.25
N LYS A 363 -10.93 -5.98 15.40
CA LYS A 363 -11.27 -5.90 13.98
C LYS A 363 -12.78 -5.73 13.90
N MET A 364 -13.23 -4.75 13.11
CA MET A 364 -14.65 -4.48 12.92
C MET A 364 -15.34 -5.60 12.14
N PRO A 365 -16.61 -5.89 12.47
CA PRO A 365 -17.40 -6.90 11.78
C PRO A 365 -17.52 -6.65 10.28
N ASP A 366 -17.94 -7.67 9.54
CA ASP A 366 -18.31 -7.57 8.13
C ASP A 366 -19.32 -6.44 7.91
N THR A 367 -19.01 -5.55 6.96
CA THR A 367 -19.79 -4.34 6.68
C THR A 367 -20.83 -4.50 5.58
N LYS A 368 -21.03 -5.70 5.06
CA LYS A 368 -21.97 -5.96 3.95
C LYS A 368 -23.38 -5.41 4.21
N TYR A 369 -23.86 -5.49 5.45
CA TYR A 369 -25.17 -4.99 5.90
C TYR A 369 -25.03 -3.83 6.87
N SER A 370 -24.04 -2.96 6.66
CA SER A 370 -23.81 -1.77 7.46
C SER A 370 -24.40 -0.51 6.81
N TRP A 371 -24.61 0.50 7.64
CA TRP A 371 -24.95 1.85 7.21
C TRP A 371 -23.94 2.84 7.80
N PHE A 372 -23.64 3.91 7.10
CA PHE A 372 -22.67 4.89 7.55
C PHE A 372 -23.06 6.33 7.21
N ASP A 373 -22.55 7.27 8.00
CA ASP A 373 -22.57 8.71 7.75
C ASP A 373 -21.24 9.33 8.17
N LYS A 374 -20.59 10.07 7.24
CA LYS A 374 -19.28 10.67 7.45
C LYS A 374 -19.31 11.89 8.38
N ASN A 375 -20.49 12.51 8.57
CA ASN A 375 -20.62 13.79 9.27
C ASN A 375 -21.12 13.65 10.72
N MET A 376 -21.62 12.49 11.10
CA MET A 376 -22.12 12.24 12.45
C MET A 376 -20.98 12.13 13.47
N THR A 377 -21.21 12.67 14.65
CA THR A 377 -20.39 12.40 15.84
C THR A 377 -20.73 11.02 16.43
N LEU A 378 -19.82 10.44 17.23
CA LEU A 378 -20.06 9.17 17.91
C LEU A 378 -21.31 9.21 18.81
N ARG A 379 -21.61 10.38 19.42
CA ARG A 379 -22.82 10.59 20.24
C ARG A 379 -24.08 10.51 19.41
N GLU A 380 -24.11 11.17 18.25
CA GLU A 380 -25.25 11.11 17.32
C GLU A 380 -25.42 9.71 16.76
N CYS A 381 -24.31 9.02 16.46
CA CYS A 381 -24.26 7.63 16.02
C CYS A 381 -24.95 6.71 17.04
N LYS A 382 -24.60 6.84 18.33
CA LYS A 382 -25.29 6.13 19.43
C LYS A 382 -26.78 6.38 19.46
N ILE A 383 -27.20 7.65 19.36
CA ILE A 383 -28.61 8.04 19.40
C ILE A 383 -29.35 7.44 18.19
N GLN A 384 -28.73 7.46 17.02
CA GLN A 384 -29.30 6.90 15.80
C GLN A 384 -29.47 5.37 15.91
N CYS A 385 -28.48 4.66 16.50
CA CYS A 385 -28.58 3.23 16.74
C CYS A 385 -29.68 2.91 17.78
N LEU A 386 -29.83 3.71 18.86
CA LEU A 386 -30.88 3.50 19.86
C LEU A 386 -32.30 3.64 19.29
N LYS A 387 -32.50 4.53 18.34
CA LYS A 387 -33.81 4.75 17.69
C LYS A 387 -34.28 3.55 16.88
N ASN A 388 -33.37 2.70 16.44
CA ASN A 388 -33.67 1.52 15.63
C ASN A 388 -33.36 0.25 16.41
N CYS A 389 -34.39 -0.53 16.73
CA CYS A 389 -34.25 -1.78 17.48
C CYS A 389 -33.45 -2.86 16.76
N SER A 390 -33.36 -2.81 15.44
CA SER A 390 -32.52 -3.70 14.65
C SER A 390 -31.02 -3.31 14.69
N CYS A 391 -30.68 -2.11 15.20
CA CYS A 391 -29.28 -1.71 15.29
C CYS A 391 -28.60 -2.44 16.44
N MET A 392 -27.59 -3.25 16.09
CA MET A 392 -26.86 -4.13 17.02
C MET A 392 -25.60 -3.49 17.58
N THR A 393 -24.96 -2.61 16.79
CA THR A 393 -23.69 -2.01 17.19
C THR A 393 -23.40 -0.75 16.41
N TYR A 394 -22.51 0.08 16.97
CA TYR A 394 -22.00 1.28 16.33
C TYR A 394 -20.52 1.52 16.64
N THR A 395 -19.85 2.28 15.78
CA THR A 395 -18.49 2.77 16.02
C THR A 395 -18.21 4.05 15.23
N ASN A 396 -17.05 4.68 15.47
CA ASN A 396 -16.53 5.72 14.59
C ASN A 396 -16.15 5.15 13.22
N LEU A 397 -16.45 5.89 12.19
CA LEU A 397 -16.04 5.58 10.82
C LEU A 397 -14.54 5.86 10.62
N ASP A 398 -14.05 6.94 11.19
CA ASP A 398 -12.67 7.40 11.15
C ASP A 398 -12.15 7.54 12.59
N ILE A 399 -11.00 6.95 12.89
CA ILE A 399 -10.42 6.94 14.25
C ILE A 399 -9.38 8.04 14.48
N ARG A 400 -9.09 8.85 13.46
CA ARG A 400 -8.15 9.98 13.55
C ARG A 400 -8.76 11.09 14.42
N GLU A 401 -7.88 11.89 15.06
CA GLU A 401 -8.25 13.12 15.78
C GLU A 401 -9.38 12.96 16.81
N GLY A 402 -9.40 11.80 17.48
CA GLY A 402 -10.43 11.50 18.51
C GLY A 402 -11.69 10.84 17.96
N GLY A 403 -11.75 10.61 16.66
CA GLY A 403 -12.82 9.86 16.00
C GLY A 403 -13.95 10.71 15.44
N SER A 404 -14.39 10.36 14.24
CA SER A 404 -15.51 11.01 13.53
C SER A 404 -16.28 10.01 12.68
N GLY A 405 -17.43 10.45 12.18
CA GLY A 405 -18.34 9.62 11.39
C GLY A 405 -19.00 8.52 12.20
N CYS A 406 -19.95 7.86 11.59
CA CYS A 406 -20.81 6.84 12.18
C CYS A 406 -20.87 5.61 11.28
N LEU A 407 -20.65 4.43 11.85
CA LEU A 407 -20.86 3.15 11.20
C LEU A 407 -21.77 2.29 12.08
N LEU A 408 -22.89 1.79 11.50
CA LEU A 408 -23.93 1.01 12.16
C LEU A 408 -24.07 -0.37 11.52
N TRP A 409 -24.36 -1.39 12.33
CA TRP A 409 -24.71 -2.73 11.85
C TRP A 409 -26.10 -3.12 12.35
N PHE A 410 -26.87 -3.77 11.47
CA PHE A 410 -28.26 -4.15 11.70
C PHE A 410 -28.49 -5.66 11.68
N ASP A 411 -27.42 -6.44 11.51
CA ASP A 411 -27.46 -7.88 11.43
C ASP A 411 -26.47 -8.50 12.43
N GLU A 412 -26.29 -9.81 12.37
CA GLU A 412 -25.31 -10.54 13.17
C GLU A 412 -23.90 -10.00 12.96
N LEU A 413 -23.12 -9.88 14.02
CA LEU A 413 -21.74 -9.44 13.98
C LEU A 413 -20.85 -10.63 13.63
N ILE A 414 -20.28 -10.64 12.43
CA ILE A 414 -19.50 -11.74 11.90
C ILE A 414 -18.06 -11.28 11.65
N ASP A 415 -17.11 -12.21 11.78
CA ASP A 415 -15.70 -11.98 11.42
C ASP A 415 -14.99 -10.97 12.32
N MET A 416 -15.24 -11.06 13.62
CA MET A 416 -14.59 -10.27 14.66
C MET A 416 -13.30 -10.93 15.12
N ARG A 417 -12.26 -10.12 15.33
CA ARG A 417 -10.97 -10.54 15.89
C ARG A 417 -10.56 -9.58 16.99
N GLU A 418 -10.16 -10.12 18.12
CA GLU A 418 -9.58 -9.36 19.22
C GLU A 418 -8.07 -9.28 19.07
N PHE A 419 -7.50 -8.09 19.22
CA PHE A 419 -6.08 -7.84 19.23
C PHE A 419 -5.61 -7.51 20.66
N SER A 420 -4.32 -7.76 20.94
CA SER A 420 -3.72 -7.34 22.21
C SER A 420 -3.64 -5.82 22.33
N GLU A 421 -3.50 -5.12 21.22
CA GLU A 421 -3.36 -3.65 21.12
C GLU A 421 -3.74 -3.12 19.74
N ASN A 422 -3.82 -1.82 19.60
CA ASN A 422 -4.01 -1.09 18.33
C ASN A 422 -5.29 -1.40 17.53
N GLY A 423 -6.19 -2.25 18.01
CA GLY A 423 -7.50 -2.44 17.40
C GLY A 423 -8.44 -1.25 17.64
N GLN A 424 -9.61 -1.29 17.03
CA GLN A 424 -10.62 -0.23 17.12
C GLN A 424 -11.64 -0.50 18.22
N ASP A 425 -12.26 0.56 18.76
CA ASP A 425 -13.36 0.46 19.70
C ASP A 425 -14.69 0.22 18.97
N ILE A 426 -15.53 -0.67 19.53
CA ILE A 426 -16.88 -0.96 19.04
C ILE A 426 -17.86 -1.00 20.22
N TYR A 427 -19.07 -0.51 20.01
CA TYR A 427 -20.11 -0.39 21.03
C TYR A 427 -21.27 -1.32 20.69
N ILE A 428 -21.40 -2.43 21.43
CA ILE A 428 -22.40 -3.48 21.18
C ILE A 428 -23.60 -3.31 22.08
N ARG A 429 -24.82 -3.36 21.51
CA ARG A 429 -26.09 -3.20 22.23
C ARG A 429 -26.31 -4.35 23.19
N MET A 430 -26.69 -4.01 24.45
CA MET A 430 -26.93 -4.95 25.54
C MET A 430 -28.23 -4.62 26.22
N ALA A 431 -28.88 -5.66 26.77
CA ALA A 431 -30.03 -5.47 27.68
C ALA A 431 -29.62 -4.71 28.94
N SER A 432 -30.51 -3.89 29.49
CA SER A 432 -30.24 -3.07 30.67
C SER A 432 -29.72 -3.86 31.87
N SER A 433 -30.19 -5.10 32.07
CA SER A 433 -29.74 -5.97 33.16
C SER A 433 -28.27 -6.36 33.06
N GLU A 434 -27.72 -6.47 31.83
CA GLU A 434 -26.31 -6.79 31.60
C GLU A 434 -25.38 -5.58 31.81
N LEU A 435 -25.93 -4.37 31.78
CA LEU A 435 -25.16 -3.14 31.97
C LEU A 435 -24.90 -2.85 33.45
N VAL A 436 -25.77 -3.30 34.36
CA VAL A 436 -25.68 -3.06 35.82
C VAL A 436 -24.67 -4.00 36.50
N SER A 437 -24.47 -5.20 35.98
CA SER A 437 -23.62 -6.22 36.61
C SER A 437 -22.11 -5.95 36.52
N PHE A 438 -21.67 -5.06 35.68
CA PHE A 438 -20.24 -4.73 35.48
C PHE A 438 -19.69 -3.69 36.47
N SER A 439 -20.54 -3.06 37.27
CA SER A 439 -20.12 -2.04 38.25
C SER A 439 -19.36 -2.61 39.45
N SER A 440 -19.24 -3.94 39.64
CA SER A 440 -18.78 -4.47 40.91
C SER A 440 -17.62 -5.48 40.89
N LYS A 441 -17.09 -5.95 39.78
CA LYS A 441 -16.14 -7.08 39.82
C LYS A 441 -14.75 -6.90 39.20
N ASP A 442 -14.55 -6.05 38.22
CA ASP A 442 -13.24 -5.95 37.58
C ASP A 442 -12.80 -4.50 37.42
N GLY A 443 -11.78 -4.08 38.20
CA GLY A 443 -11.18 -2.74 38.23
C GLY A 443 -10.55 -2.24 36.95
N LYS A 444 -11.00 -2.68 35.76
CA LYS A 444 -10.70 -2.09 34.46
C LYS A 444 -11.87 -1.20 34.06
N GLY A 445 -11.63 0.12 34.05
CA GLY A 445 -12.63 1.16 33.83
C GLY A 445 -13.42 0.95 32.54
N LEU A 446 -14.61 0.41 32.66
CA LEU A 446 -15.65 0.39 31.65
C LEU A 446 -16.55 1.60 31.83
N GLU A 447 -16.60 2.46 30.83
CA GLU A 447 -17.44 3.66 30.85
C GLU A 447 -18.92 3.24 30.68
N TYR A 448 -19.71 3.33 31.77
CA TYR A 448 -21.17 3.14 31.71
C TYR A 448 -21.83 4.34 31.06
N ILE A 449 -22.49 4.12 29.94
CA ILE A 449 -23.28 5.13 29.27
C ILE A 449 -24.75 4.69 29.26
N GLY A 450 -25.45 4.97 30.37
CA GLY A 450 -26.87 4.65 30.53
C GLY A 450 -27.83 5.58 29.78
N PRO A 451 -29.13 5.22 29.61
CA PRO A 451 -30.09 5.95 28.80
C PRO A 451 -30.62 7.27 29.36
N ASN A 452 -30.34 7.63 30.64
CA ASN A 452 -31.00 8.73 31.34
C ASN A 452 -30.14 9.93 31.69
N SER A 453 -29.10 10.29 30.95
CA SER A 453 -28.45 11.59 31.16
C SER A 453 -28.91 12.64 30.12
N PHE A 454 -30.20 12.84 29.99
CA PHE A 454 -30.76 14.09 29.47
C PHE A 454 -30.88 15.05 30.67
N ASN A 455 -30.08 16.07 30.65
CA ASN A 455 -29.93 17.21 31.55
C ASN A 455 -28.82 17.05 32.59
N ASN A 456 -27.68 17.50 32.27
CA ASN A 456 -26.76 18.43 32.92
C ASN A 456 -25.31 18.15 32.47
N HIS A 457 -24.68 19.17 31.98
CA HIS A 457 -23.26 19.23 31.73
C HIS A 457 -22.48 18.88 33.02
N MET A 458 -21.83 17.71 33.05
CA MET A 458 -20.59 17.48 33.78
C MET A 458 -19.95 16.18 33.32
N ASN A 459 -18.78 16.28 32.66
CA ASN A 459 -17.89 15.16 32.46
C ASN A 459 -17.24 14.78 33.78
N CYS A 460 -17.77 13.77 34.48
CA CYS A 460 -17.07 13.14 35.60
C CYS A 460 -16.45 11.81 35.12
N LYS A 461 -15.14 11.78 34.99
CA LYS A 461 -14.36 10.53 34.92
C LYS A 461 -14.36 9.91 36.31
N MET A 462 -15.00 8.75 36.48
CA MET A 462 -14.95 8.01 37.73
C MET A 462 -13.68 7.17 37.84
N SER A 463 -12.73 7.58 38.67
CA SER A 463 -11.80 6.69 39.35
C SER A 463 -12.27 6.60 40.81
N ILE A 464 -12.11 5.42 41.44
CA ILE A 464 -12.65 5.06 42.78
C ILE A 464 -12.18 5.98 43.91
N GLU A 465 -11.25 6.90 43.68
CA GLU A 465 -10.73 7.83 44.69
C GLU A 465 -11.45 9.20 44.77
N LEU A 466 -12.45 9.47 43.91
CA LEU A 466 -13.10 10.77 43.77
C LEU A 466 -14.58 10.83 44.26
N TRP A 467 -15.07 9.76 44.87
CA TRP A 467 -16.47 9.72 45.35
C TRP A 467 -16.75 10.66 46.54
N TYR A 468 -15.72 11.10 47.26
CA TYR A 468 -15.86 11.97 48.44
C TYR A 468 -15.99 13.47 48.12
N ASN A 469 -15.68 13.90 46.91
CA ASN A 469 -15.67 15.33 46.55
C ASN A 469 -16.89 15.84 45.77
N CYS A 470 -17.80 14.96 45.35
CA CYS A 470 -19.00 15.41 44.61
C CYS A 470 -20.20 15.76 45.52
N GLU A 471 -20.24 15.28 46.76
CA GLU A 471 -21.36 15.56 47.70
C GLU A 471 -21.24 16.91 48.43
N GLN A 472 -20.06 17.54 48.43
CA GLN A 472 -19.87 18.83 49.12
C GLN A 472 -20.07 20.08 48.24
N MET A 473 -20.35 19.96 46.96
CA MET A 473 -20.56 21.11 46.05
C MET A 473 -22.05 21.47 45.82
N THR A 474 -23.01 20.79 46.45
CA THR A 474 -24.45 21.04 46.27
C THR A 474 -25.13 21.81 47.39
N ILE A 475 -24.38 22.33 48.38
CA ILE A 475 -24.97 23.05 49.52
C ILE A 475 -24.37 24.46 49.70
N ASN A 476 -24.31 25.29 48.68
CA ASN A 476 -24.23 26.74 48.91
C ASN A 476 -24.59 27.48 47.61
N GLY A 477 -25.83 27.96 47.59
CA GLY A 477 -26.29 28.84 46.53
C GLY A 477 -27.81 29.02 46.53
N SER A 478 -28.33 29.46 47.64
CA SER A 478 -29.70 29.98 47.77
C SER A 478 -29.65 31.52 47.71
N THR A 479 -30.67 32.04 47.03
CA THR A 479 -31.32 33.36 47.12
C THR A 479 -30.81 34.50 46.25
N ASN A 480 -31.62 34.88 45.34
CA ASN A 480 -32.48 36.06 45.19
C ASN A 480 -32.64 36.52 43.76
N SER A 481 -33.85 36.38 43.25
CA SER A 481 -34.43 37.24 42.22
C SER A 481 -34.85 38.58 42.89
N PRO A 482 -35.27 39.67 42.19
CA PRO A 482 -36.19 39.64 41.05
C PRO A 482 -36.05 40.81 40.02
N LEU A 483 -36.83 40.68 38.92
CA LEU A 483 -37.62 41.70 38.21
C LEU A 483 -37.06 42.50 37.05
N ALA A 484 -37.85 42.36 36.02
CA ALA A 484 -38.41 43.34 35.05
C ALA A 484 -37.54 43.71 33.86
N ASP A 485 -37.97 43.42 32.73
CA ASP A 485 -39.06 43.88 31.82
C ASP A 485 -38.51 44.68 30.63
N GLN A 486 -39.05 44.35 29.49
CA GLN A 486 -39.29 45.16 28.28
C GLN A 486 -38.15 45.40 27.28
N GLY A 487 -38.45 44.99 26.06
CA GLY A 487 -38.57 45.91 24.94
C GLY A 487 -37.69 45.64 23.76
N GLU A 488 -38.27 45.03 22.77
CA GLU A 488 -38.34 45.40 21.34
C GLU A 488 -37.11 46.00 20.64
N THR A 489 -36.95 45.45 19.47
CA THR A 489 -36.71 46.06 18.14
C THR A 489 -35.41 45.76 17.44
N ALA A 490 -35.63 45.39 16.23
CA ALA A 490 -34.82 45.01 15.08
C ALA A 490 -33.87 46.08 14.53
N TYR A 491 -32.95 45.52 13.70
CA TYR A 491 -32.27 46.11 12.51
C TYR A 491 -30.93 46.87 12.72
N PRO A 492 -30.15 47.07 11.64
CA PRO A 492 -29.17 46.10 11.08
C PRO A 492 -27.78 46.74 10.88
N MET A 493 -26.86 45.94 10.34
CA MET A 493 -25.66 46.32 9.55
C MET A 493 -24.62 47.29 10.13
N ASP A 494 -23.40 46.96 10.14
CA ASP A 494 -22.31 47.32 9.23
C ASP A 494 -20.95 47.06 9.85
N ASP A 495 -20.11 46.56 9.00
CA ASP A 495 -18.65 46.62 8.91
C ASP A 495 -17.83 47.29 10.05
N ILE A 496 -16.88 46.53 10.61
CA ILE A 496 -15.54 47.03 10.91
C ILE A 496 -14.50 45.93 10.73
N GLY A 497 -13.62 46.14 9.76
CA GLY A 497 -12.45 45.33 9.46
C GLY A 497 -11.37 45.38 10.53
N ILE A 498 -10.69 44.28 10.70
CA ILE A 498 -9.36 44.29 11.33
C ILE A 498 -8.36 43.68 10.35
N ASN A 499 -7.44 44.53 9.92
CA ASN A 499 -6.22 44.25 9.19
C ASN A 499 -5.32 43.31 10.01
N THR A 500 -4.91 42.19 9.40
CA THR A 500 -3.62 41.58 9.70
C THR A 500 -2.86 41.37 8.41
N THR A 501 -1.79 42.11 8.29
CA THR A 501 -0.79 42.10 7.25
C THR A 501 -0.14 40.72 7.11
N GLY A 502 -0.50 40.00 6.08
CA GLY A 502 0.23 38.82 5.59
C GLY A 502 0.93 39.19 4.28
N LEU A 503 2.25 39.15 4.30
CA LEU A 503 3.13 39.46 3.18
C LEU A 503 2.93 38.46 2.04
N LEU A 504 2.20 38.83 1.00
CA LEU A 504 2.09 38.10 -0.27
C LEU A 504 3.22 38.51 -1.20
N LEU A 505 4.27 37.70 -1.29
CA LEU A 505 5.27 37.80 -2.34
C LEU A 505 4.67 37.40 -3.69
N LYS A 506 4.29 38.41 -4.46
CA LYS A 506 3.82 38.28 -5.84
C LYS A 506 5.02 38.09 -6.77
N VAL A 507 5.33 36.83 -7.10
CA VAL A 507 6.32 36.51 -8.12
C VAL A 507 5.71 36.73 -9.49
N ARG A 508 6.12 37.78 -10.15
CA ARG A 508 5.77 38.14 -11.52
C ARG A 508 6.53 37.20 -12.48
N ARG A 509 5.85 36.26 -13.11
CA ARG A 509 6.40 35.49 -14.22
C ARG A 509 6.61 36.41 -15.44
N VAL A 510 7.87 36.70 -15.75
CA VAL A 510 8.27 37.25 -17.03
C VAL A 510 8.49 36.05 -17.98
N GLY A 511 7.62 35.93 -18.96
CA GLY A 511 7.74 34.91 -20.02
C GLY A 511 8.88 35.27 -20.97
N PHE A 512 9.91 34.42 -21.01
CA PHE A 512 10.91 34.43 -22.08
C PHE A 512 10.71 33.21 -22.99
N SER A 513 10.62 33.52 -24.29
CA SER A 513 10.48 32.62 -25.41
C SER A 513 11.42 31.41 -25.32
N GLY A 514 10.83 30.19 -25.39
CA GLY A 514 11.46 28.90 -25.07
C GLY A 514 12.52 28.36 -26.05
N LYS A 515 12.93 29.10 -27.11
CA LYS A 515 13.93 28.61 -28.07
C LYS A 515 15.38 28.97 -27.74
N LYS A 516 15.64 30.07 -27.05
CA LYS A 516 17.03 30.48 -26.69
C LYS A 516 17.56 29.76 -25.42
N ARG A 517 16.71 29.27 -24.52
CA ARG A 517 17.14 28.57 -23.29
C ARG A 517 17.64 27.13 -23.53
N LYS A 518 17.18 26.45 -24.59
CA LYS A 518 17.64 25.08 -24.90
C LYS A 518 19.06 25.05 -25.44
N ILE A 519 19.48 26.06 -26.17
CA ILE A 519 20.83 26.13 -26.77
C ILE A 519 21.89 26.44 -25.70
N VAL A 520 21.60 27.36 -24.77
CA VAL A 520 22.52 27.71 -23.66
C VAL A 520 22.65 26.58 -22.64
N GLY A 521 21.55 25.84 -22.35
CA GLY A 521 21.59 24.69 -21.46
C GLY A 521 22.41 23.52 -22.00
N VAL A 522 22.31 23.24 -23.30
CA VAL A 522 23.06 22.14 -23.95
C VAL A 522 24.55 22.47 -24.03
N THR A 523 24.91 23.72 -24.30
CA THR A 523 26.34 24.14 -24.37
C THR A 523 27.01 24.17 -22.99
N LEU A 524 26.31 24.55 -21.93
CA LEU A 524 26.83 24.51 -20.55
C LEU A 524 26.97 23.06 -20.04
N ALA A 525 26.03 22.17 -20.36
CA ALA A 525 26.09 20.76 -20.00
C ALA A 525 27.23 20.03 -20.70
N SER A 526 27.47 20.34 -21.97
CA SER A 526 28.59 19.73 -22.73
C SER A 526 29.96 20.21 -22.25
N LEU A 527 30.10 21.49 -21.89
CA LEU A 527 31.35 22.02 -21.29
C LEU A 527 31.64 21.40 -19.90
N PHE A 528 30.61 21.22 -19.08
CA PHE A 528 30.73 20.59 -17.77
C PHE A 528 31.09 19.08 -17.89
N GLY A 529 30.51 18.39 -18.86
CA GLY A 529 30.83 17.00 -19.19
C GLY A 529 32.29 16.80 -19.64
N LEU A 530 32.81 17.72 -20.45
CA LEU A 530 34.22 17.69 -20.90
C LEU A 530 35.19 17.94 -19.74
N LEU A 531 34.82 18.83 -18.80
CA LEU A 531 35.61 19.13 -17.60
C LEU A 531 35.68 17.92 -16.66
N LEU A 532 34.57 17.22 -16.44
CA LEU A 532 34.51 16.00 -15.62
C LEU A 532 35.32 14.84 -16.24
N LEU A 533 35.27 14.70 -17.58
CA LEU A 533 36.08 13.71 -18.31
C LEU A 533 37.57 14.00 -18.20
N GLY A 534 37.98 15.27 -18.27
CA GLY A 534 39.37 15.69 -18.08
C GLY A 534 39.88 15.37 -16.68
N VAL A 535 39.08 15.66 -15.64
CA VAL A 535 39.42 15.33 -14.25
C VAL A 535 39.49 13.81 -14.02
N SER A 536 38.53 13.06 -14.56
CA SER A 536 38.54 11.60 -14.45
C SER A 536 39.78 10.95 -15.12
N LEU A 537 40.19 11.46 -16.29
CA LEU A 537 41.34 10.97 -17.01
C LEU A 537 42.64 11.28 -16.26
N THR A 538 42.78 12.48 -15.66
CA THR A 538 43.94 12.84 -14.84
C THR A 538 44.04 11.98 -13.57
N LEU A 539 42.92 11.70 -12.92
CA LEU A 539 42.89 10.80 -11.76
C LEU A 539 43.23 9.36 -12.11
N CYS A 540 42.79 8.86 -13.27
CA CYS A 540 43.16 7.53 -13.76
C CYS A 540 44.65 7.44 -14.09
N LEU A 541 45.23 8.46 -14.72
CA LEU A 541 46.67 8.51 -15.02
C LEU A 541 47.50 8.62 -13.77
N GLN A 542 47.07 9.38 -12.76
CA GLN A 542 47.71 9.44 -11.45
C GLN A 542 47.65 8.10 -10.70
N LYS A 543 46.52 7.41 -10.76
CA LYS A 543 46.33 6.08 -10.15
C LYS A 543 47.24 5.02 -10.83
N LYS A 544 47.39 5.09 -12.16
CA LYS A 544 48.26 4.22 -12.94
C LYS A 544 49.77 4.48 -12.62
N LYS A 545 50.14 5.77 -12.37
CA LYS A 545 51.50 6.16 -11.97
C LYS A 545 51.82 5.73 -10.55
N LYS A 546 50.84 5.74 -9.64
CA LYS A 546 50.97 5.29 -8.25
C LYS A 546 51.08 3.76 -8.16
N ASN A 547 50.32 3.01 -8.99
CA ASN A 547 50.44 1.55 -9.05
C ASN A 547 51.76 1.05 -9.70
N SER A 548 52.36 1.84 -10.60
CA SER A 548 53.67 1.48 -11.16
C SER A 548 54.84 1.76 -10.20
N GLN A 549 54.69 2.61 -9.19
CA GLN A 549 55.68 2.82 -8.13
C GLN A 549 55.57 1.74 -7.04
N LEU A 550 54.35 1.26 -6.72
CA LEU A 550 54.21 0.16 -5.73
C LEU A 550 54.74 -1.20 -6.22
N ASN A 551 54.77 -1.44 -7.54
CA ASN A 551 55.31 -2.68 -8.10
C ASN A 551 56.84 -2.70 -8.23
N ARG A 552 57.55 -1.63 -7.81
CA ARG A 552 59.01 -1.55 -7.86
C ARG A 552 59.70 -1.79 -6.52
N GLU A 553 58.96 -1.81 -5.40
CA GLU A 553 59.49 -2.03 -4.06
C GLU A 553 59.19 -3.41 -3.43
N GLY A 554 58.48 -4.29 -4.18
CA GLY A 554 58.06 -5.61 -3.70
C GLY A 554 58.88 -6.82 -4.16
N SER A 555 60.17 -6.64 -4.54
CA SER A 555 60.98 -7.77 -4.97
C SER A 555 62.26 -7.85 -4.14
N LEU A 556 62.15 -8.31 -2.91
CA LEU A 556 63.26 -8.89 -2.11
C LEU A 556 62.67 -9.30 -0.73
N MET A 557 62.28 -10.53 -0.59
CA MET A 557 62.64 -11.48 0.46
C MET A 557 61.88 -12.79 0.28
N GLN A 558 62.70 -13.81 0.20
CA GLN A 558 62.42 -15.17 -0.14
C GLN A 558 62.26 -16.02 1.13
N ASN A 559 61.39 -17.05 1.02
CA ASN A 559 61.41 -18.34 1.72
C ASN A 559 60.98 -18.45 3.20
N SER A 560 59.87 -19.13 3.45
CA SER A 560 59.89 -20.49 4.03
C SER A 560 58.48 -21.09 4.16
N GLU A 561 58.29 -22.17 3.46
CA GLU A 561 57.53 -23.42 3.63
C GLU A 561 56.30 -23.55 4.56
N ARG A 562 55.33 -24.18 3.95
CA ARG A 562 54.43 -25.29 4.29
C ARG A 562 52.97 -24.96 4.56
N GLY A 563 52.18 -25.26 3.58
CA GLY A 563 51.20 -26.36 3.55
C GLY A 563 49.81 -26.08 4.08
N TYR A 564 48.86 -26.29 3.21
CA TYR A 564 47.50 -26.79 3.36
C TYR A 564 46.33 -25.83 3.03
N ASN A 565 45.72 -26.16 1.89
CA ASN A 565 44.29 -26.13 1.48
C ASN A 565 43.49 -24.80 1.46
N ASP A 566 43.26 -24.41 0.25
CA ASP A 566 41.96 -24.17 -0.46
C ASP A 566 40.72 -23.91 0.42
N LYS A 567 40.24 -22.66 0.36
CA LYS A 567 38.83 -22.32 0.19
C LYS A 567 38.64 -20.80 0.03
N SER A 568 38.03 -20.45 -1.09
CA SER A 568 37.45 -19.17 -1.40
C SER A 568 36.81 -18.47 -0.19
N GLN A 569 37.35 -17.33 0.25
CA GLN A 569 36.67 -16.44 1.18
C GLN A 569 35.89 -15.37 0.42
N LYS A 570 34.57 -15.55 0.41
CA LYS A 570 33.60 -14.49 0.34
C LYS A 570 33.72 -13.68 1.63
N GLU A 571 34.06 -12.40 1.55
CA GLU A 571 33.91 -11.48 2.68
C GLU A 571 32.41 -11.17 2.86
N ASP A 572 31.75 -12.00 3.64
CA ASP A 572 30.46 -11.66 4.26
C ASP A 572 30.77 -10.79 5.49
N LEU A 573 30.19 -9.60 5.58
CA LEU A 573 30.08 -8.80 6.79
C LEU A 573 29.14 -9.55 7.76
N GLU A 574 29.58 -10.68 8.28
CA GLU A 574 28.94 -11.35 9.41
C GLU A 574 29.20 -10.52 10.67
N LEU A 575 28.12 -10.07 11.32
CA LEU A 575 28.18 -9.63 12.70
C LEU A 575 28.86 -10.76 13.50
N PRO A 576 29.82 -10.46 14.40
CA PRO A 576 30.49 -11.48 15.17
C PRO A 576 29.46 -12.31 15.95
N LEU A 577 29.41 -13.61 15.65
CA LEU A 577 28.60 -14.57 16.39
C LEU A 577 29.32 -14.84 17.73
N PHE A 578 28.67 -14.43 18.81
CA PHE A 578 29.15 -14.73 20.15
C PHE A 578 28.53 -16.04 20.65
N ASP A 579 29.31 -16.88 21.28
CA ASP A 579 28.82 -18.08 21.97
C ASP A 579 27.82 -17.67 23.07
N LEU A 580 26.69 -18.36 23.15
CA LEU A 580 25.64 -18.09 24.15
C LEU A 580 26.19 -18.14 25.60
N ALA A 581 27.18 -19.00 25.88
CA ALA A 581 27.81 -19.07 27.17
C ALA A 581 28.62 -17.81 27.49
N VAL A 582 29.22 -17.16 26.48
CA VAL A 582 29.96 -15.89 26.65
C VAL A 582 28.94 -14.77 26.93
N ILE A 583 27.82 -14.73 26.23
CA ILE A 583 26.79 -13.73 26.44
C ILE A 583 26.13 -13.91 27.83
N ALA A 584 25.84 -15.14 28.23
CA ALA A 584 25.25 -15.44 29.55
C ALA A 584 26.22 -15.01 30.67
N ASN A 585 27.51 -15.30 30.55
CA ASN A 585 28.49 -14.87 31.53
C ASN A 585 28.66 -13.35 31.61
N SER A 586 28.67 -12.66 30.48
CA SER A 586 28.81 -11.20 30.41
C SER A 586 27.59 -10.46 30.97
N THR A 587 26.42 -11.07 30.90
CA THR A 587 25.15 -10.50 31.40
C THR A 587 24.74 -11.04 32.77
N ASN A 588 25.63 -11.77 33.43
CA ASN A 588 25.36 -12.44 34.71
C ASN A 588 24.10 -13.34 34.65
N ASN A 589 24.07 -14.25 33.67
CA ASN A 589 22.93 -15.13 33.34
C ASN A 589 21.65 -14.35 33.07
N PHE A 590 21.76 -13.28 32.28
CA PHE A 590 20.62 -12.39 31.94
C PHE A 590 19.91 -11.82 33.17
N SER A 591 20.70 -11.45 34.20
CA SER A 591 20.20 -10.86 35.45
C SER A 591 19.37 -9.60 35.14
N ILE A 592 18.27 -9.44 35.87
CA ILE A 592 17.38 -8.28 35.76
C ILE A 592 18.10 -6.96 36.07
N ASP A 593 19.16 -7.00 36.90
CA ASP A 593 19.98 -5.85 37.25
C ASP A 593 20.85 -5.36 36.07
N ASN A 594 21.04 -6.19 35.05
CA ASN A 594 21.79 -5.88 33.84
C ASN A 594 20.85 -5.57 32.66
N LYS A 595 19.53 -5.63 32.85
CA LYS A 595 18.54 -5.34 31.81
C LYS A 595 18.47 -3.83 31.57
N LEU A 596 18.80 -3.39 30.33
CA LEU A 596 18.72 -1.99 29.90
C LEU A 596 17.35 -1.59 29.40
N GLY A 597 16.57 -2.54 28.88
CA GLY A 597 15.24 -2.30 28.33
C GLY A 597 14.68 -3.53 27.63
N GLU A 598 13.45 -3.40 27.12
CA GLU A 598 12.79 -4.43 26.32
C GLU A 598 12.07 -3.78 25.15
N GLY A 599 12.28 -4.32 23.93
CA GLY A 599 11.64 -3.86 22.70
C GLY A 599 11.01 -5.02 21.94
N GLY A 600 10.50 -4.76 20.76
CA GLY A 600 9.85 -5.76 19.89
C GLY A 600 10.72 -6.97 19.50
N PHE A 601 12.02 -6.92 19.72
CA PHE A 601 12.98 -8.00 19.48
C PHE A 601 13.46 -8.70 20.76
N GLY A 602 12.89 -8.35 21.92
CA GLY A 602 13.22 -8.94 23.23
C GLY A 602 14.02 -8.02 24.15
N PRO A 603 14.44 -8.53 25.33
CA PRO A 603 15.18 -7.77 26.33
C PRO A 603 16.64 -7.50 25.91
N VAL A 604 17.13 -6.29 26.23
CA VAL A 604 18.50 -5.84 25.99
C VAL A 604 19.25 -5.77 27.32
N TYR A 605 20.44 -6.33 27.39
CA TYR A 605 21.30 -6.37 28.58
C TYR A 605 22.64 -5.63 28.33
N LYS A 606 23.19 -5.06 29.38
CA LYS A 606 24.53 -4.43 29.35
C LYS A 606 25.65 -5.46 29.62
#